data_18a3e681eb3cd5800a433c62f2dcaba4
#
_entry.id   18a3e681eb3cd5800a433c62f2dcaba4
#
_cell.length_a   1.000
_cell.length_b   1.000
_cell.length_c   1.000
_cell.angle_alpha   90.00
_cell.angle_beta   90.00
_cell.angle_gamma   90.00
#
_symmetry.space_group_name_H-M   'P 1'
#
loop_
_entity.id
_entity.type
_entity.pdbx_description
1 polymer ?
#
loop_
_entity_poly.entity_id
_entity_poly.type
_entity_poly.pdbx_seq_one_letter_code
_entity_poly.pdbx_strand_id
1 'polypeptide(L)'
;MAKILIVYTTSIGNTKKMAEAVADGARSVETAVTLKSSEEATIEDVRDCDALILGSPIRHRTADARIKKFIEDTLEQLWLTDEVVGKVGGVFSVGGGYGNMGAGCELAQLGMLSAMAACGMILVTLPKTTPGFEVAGMHWGPNGRSGDVVMKPVGVTEEMLEAGYHHGANIARVTQQLAGKDLMDKGNVAPPPEIVKMFTQG
;
A
#
# COMPACT_ATOMS: atom_id res chain seq x y z
N MET A 1 7.68 8.41 -17.72
CA MET A 1 7.88 7.16 -16.96
C MET A 1 6.95 7.22 -15.77
N ALA A 2 6.11 6.21 -15.55
CA ALA A 2 5.18 6.17 -14.43
C ALA A 2 5.94 6.16 -13.10
N LYS A 3 5.44 6.89 -12.10
CA LYS A 3 6.05 7.08 -10.78
C LYS A 3 5.27 6.28 -9.73
N ILE A 4 5.94 5.40 -9.04
CA ILE A 4 5.35 4.57 -7.98
C ILE A 4 5.96 4.94 -6.65
N LEU A 5 5.12 5.32 -5.70
CA LEU A 5 5.48 5.54 -4.31
C LEU A 5 5.09 4.32 -3.48
N ILE A 6 6.04 3.75 -2.77
CA ILE A 6 5.81 2.67 -1.81
C ILE A 6 6.11 3.23 -0.42
N VAL A 7 5.09 3.26 0.42
CA VAL A 7 5.21 3.72 1.81
C VAL A 7 4.97 2.53 2.75
N TYR A 8 5.90 2.30 3.65
CA TYR A 8 5.80 1.20 4.60
C TYR A 8 6.17 1.63 6.01
N THR A 9 5.75 0.83 6.97
CA THR A 9 6.31 0.86 8.31
C THR A 9 6.80 -0.53 8.72
N THR A 10 7.77 -0.59 9.60
CA THR A 10 8.33 -1.85 10.06
C THR A 10 8.83 -1.73 11.50
N SER A 11 8.84 -2.82 12.26
CA SER A 11 9.40 -2.83 13.62
C SER A 11 10.68 -3.68 13.72
N ILE A 12 10.76 -4.77 12.94
CA ILE A 12 11.86 -5.73 12.98
C ILE A 12 12.38 -6.09 11.57
N GLY A 13 12.06 -5.27 10.57
CA GLY A 13 12.60 -5.40 9.22
C GLY A 13 11.81 -6.28 8.24
N ASN A 14 10.88 -7.13 8.69
CA ASN A 14 10.20 -8.07 7.78
C ASN A 14 9.27 -7.35 6.78
N THR A 15 8.56 -6.32 7.21
CA THR A 15 7.73 -5.52 6.29
C THR A 15 8.61 -4.75 5.30
N LYS A 16 9.80 -4.31 5.73
CA LYS A 16 10.78 -3.67 4.83
C LYS A 16 11.23 -4.63 3.73
N LYS A 17 11.56 -5.88 4.06
CA LYS A 17 11.93 -6.90 3.06
C LYS A 17 10.81 -7.10 2.02
N MET A 18 9.56 -7.19 2.47
CA MET A 18 8.42 -7.26 1.55
C MET A 18 8.30 -6.01 0.69
N ALA A 19 8.50 -4.82 1.28
CA ALA A 19 8.47 -3.55 0.54
C ALA A 19 9.57 -3.48 -0.53
N GLU A 20 10.76 -3.98 -0.22
CA GLU A 20 11.87 -4.08 -1.17
C GLU A 20 11.52 -5.04 -2.34
N ALA A 21 10.92 -6.20 -2.06
CA ALA A 21 10.47 -7.12 -3.10
C ALA A 21 9.38 -6.49 -4.01
N VAL A 22 8.40 -5.80 -3.42
CA VAL A 22 7.38 -5.05 -4.18
C VAL A 22 8.04 -3.96 -5.04
N ALA A 23 9.03 -3.25 -4.50
CA ALA A 23 9.77 -2.22 -5.24
C ALA A 23 10.57 -2.81 -6.42
N ASP A 24 11.23 -3.93 -6.20
CA ASP A 24 12.01 -4.60 -7.26
C ASP A 24 11.09 -5.13 -8.38
N GLY A 25 9.93 -5.67 -8.03
CA GLY A 25 8.90 -6.03 -8.99
C GLY A 25 8.40 -4.83 -9.80
N ALA A 26 8.14 -3.71 -9.16
CA ALA A 26 7.75 -2.50 -9.87
C ALA A 26 8.86 -1.96 -10.80
N ARG A 27 10.11 -1.96 -10.36
CA ARG A 27 11.26 -1.57 -11.19
C ARG A 27 11.46 -2.46 -12.41
N SER A 28 11.13 -3.75 -12.31
CA SER A 28 11.31 -4.72 -13.42
C SER A 28 10.51 -4.39 -14.67
N VAL A 29 9.53 -3.50 -14.58
CA VAL A 29 8.70 -3.04 -15.70
C VAL A 29 8.94 -1.56 -16.04
N GLU A 30 10.15 -1.08 -15.80
CA GLU A 30 10.61 0.25 -16.24
C GLU A 30 9.78 1.42 -15.67
N THR A 31 9.52 1.40 -14.35
CA THR A 31 8.89 2.51 -13.63
C THR A 31 9.87 3.21 -12.69
N ALA A 32 9.62 4.49 -12.40
CA ALA A 32 10.35 5.20 -11.36
C ALA A 32 9.76 4.84 -9.99
N VAL A 33 10.56 4.21 -9.12
CA VAL A 33 10.10 3.73 -7.81
C VAL A 33 10.78 4.49 -6.69
N THR A 34 9.97 5.12 -5.85
CA THR A 34 10.38 5.70 -4.57
C THR A 34 9.89 4.81 -3.44
N LEU A 35 10.80 4.38 -2.57
CA LEU A 35 10.51 3.55 -1.40
C LEU A 35 10.89 4.33 -0.14
N LYS A 36 9.90 4.60 0.73
CA LYS A 36 10.08 5.39 1.96
C LYS A 36 9.36 4.74 3.15
N SER A 37 9.88 4.97 4.34
CA SER A 37 9.11 4.71 5.56
C SER A 37 7.97 5.73 5.69
N SER A 38 6.95 5.40 6.49
CA SER A 38 5.82 6.29 6.75
C SER A 38 6.24 7.58 7.47
N GLU A 39 7.38 7.56 8.15
CA GLU A 39 7.95 8.71 8.85
C GLU A 39 8.75 9.64 7.91
N GLU A 40 9.20 9.13 6.74
CA GLU A 40 9.97 9.88 5.74
C GLU A 40 9.12 10.36 4.57
N ALA A 41 8.01 9.67 4.31
CA ALA A 41 7.13 10.00 3.20
C ALA A 41 6.32 11.28 3.50
N THR A 42 6.18 12.12 2.48
CA THR A 42 5.51 13.42 2.57
C THR A 42 4.25 13.47 1.70
N ILE A 43 3.42 14.47 1.93
CA ILE A 43 2.25 14.73 1.09
C ILE A 43 2.66 15.02 -0.37
N GLU A 44 3.80 15.68 -0.59
CA GLU A 44 4.34 15.96 -1.92
C GLU A 44 4.75 14.67 -2.65
N ASP A 45 5.29 13.69 -1.96
CA ASP A 45 5.56 12.38 -2.55
C ASP A 45 4.28 11.73 -3.09
N VAL A 46 3.16 11.86 -2.36
CA VAL A 46 1.85 11.33 -2.78
C VAL A 46 1.27 12.14 -3.95
N ARG A 47 1.43 13.47 -3.94
CA ARG A 47 1.03 14.32 -5.08
C ARG A 47 1.76 13.94 -6.36
N ASP A 48 3.04 13.66 -6.25
CA ASP A 48 3.93 13.46 -7.41
C ASP A 48 3.88 12.06 -8.00
N CYS A 49 3.31 11.07 -7.28
CA CYS A 49 3.22 9.70 -7.75
C CYS A 49 1.98 9.47 -8.65
N ASP A 50 2.06 8.46 -9.52
CA ASP A 50 0.94 7.91 -10.28
C ASP A 50 0.29 6.71 -9.57
N ALA A 51 1.06 6.04 -8.70
CA ALA A 51 0.57 4.95 -7.85
C ALA A 51 1.12 5.06 -6.44
N LEU A 52 0.27 4.74 -5.45
CA LEU A 52 0.63 4.60 -4.03
C LEU A 52 0.45 3.15 -3.58
N ILE A 53 1.50 2.56 -3.01
CA ILE A 53 1.43 1.23 -2.40
C ILE A 53 1.71 1.37 -0.91
N LEU A 54 0.79 0.90 -0.06
CA LEU A 54 0.94 0.94 1.40
C LEU A 54 1.30 -0.43 1.97
N GLY A 55 2.33 -0.47 2.81
CA GLY A 55 2.80 -1.67 3.48
C GLY A 55 2.80 -1.54 5.00
N SER A 56 2.20 -2.53 5.69
CA SER A 56 2.06 -2.47 7.15
C SER A 56 2.36 -3.80 7.84
N PRO A 57 3.04 -3.78 9.01
CA PRO A 57 2.92 -4.89 9.92
C PRO A 57 1.48 -4.98 10.44
N ILE A 58 1.05 -6.22 10.76
CA ILE A 58 -0.24 -6.42 11.41
C ILE A 58 -0.07 -6.22 12.92
N ARG A 59 -0.84 -5.29 13.48
CA ARG A 59 -0.89 -4.98 14.91
C ARG A 59 -2.30 -5.18 15.44
N HIS A 60 -2.47 -6.12 16.36
CA HIS A 60 -3.79 -6.46 16.90
C HIS A 60 -4.88 -6.52 15.83
N ARG A 61 -4.61 -7.26 14.74
CA ARG A 61 -5.51 -7.54 13.60
C ARG A 61 -5.79 -6.34 12.68
N THR A 62 -5.11 -5.21 12.84
CA THR A 62 -5.23 -4.03 11.97
C THR A 62 -3.86 -3.58 11.44
N ALA A 63 -3.84 -2.57 10.59
CA ALA A 63 -2.63 -1.90 10.17
C ALA A 63 -1.95 -1.20 11.37
N ASP A 64 -0.62 -1.04 11.32
CA ASP A 64 0.17 -0.32 12.32
C ASP A 64 -0.26 1.15 12.40
N ALA A 65 -0.29 1.70 13.62
CA ALA A 65 -0.73 3.07 13.87
C ALA A 65 0.05 4.12 13.06
N ARG A 66 1.33 3.87 12.73
CA ARG A 66 2.14 4.80 11.93
C ARG A 66 1.66 4.89 10.49
N ILE A 67 1.23 3.78 9.87
CA ILE A 67 0.59 3.81 8.55
C ILE A 67 -0.77 4.53 8.62
N LYS A 68 -1.54 4.29 9.69
CA LYS A 68 -2.81 5.00 9.88
C LYS A 68 -2.58 6.51 10.02
N LYS A 69 -1.58 6.91 10.79
CA LYS A 69 -1.19 8.33 10.91
C LYS A 69 -0.78 8.91 9.56
N PHE A 70 0.04 8.21 8.76
CA PHE A 70 0.41 8.66 7.41
C PHE A 70 -0.83 8.87 6.52
N ILE A 71 -1.81 7.94 6.57
CA ILE A 71 -3.07 8.07 5.82
C ILE A 71 -3.82 9.34 6.25
N GLU A 72 -3.95 9.58 7.55
CA GLU A 72 -4.62 10.76 8.09
C GLU A 72 -3.87 12.06 7.73
N ASP A 73 -2.56 12.08 7.91
CA ASP A 73 -1.75 13.29 7.64
C ASP A 73 -1.67 13.65 6.14
N THR A 74 -1.91 12.70 5.24
CA THR A 74 -1.69 12.91 3.80
C THR A 74 -2.95 12.71 2.96
N LEU A 75 -3.55 11.51 2.98
CA LEU A 75 -4.69 11.21 2.11
C LEU A 75 -5.93 12.02 2.45
N GLU A 76 -6.19 12.34 3.73
CA GLU A 76 -7.32 13.17 4.11
C GLU A 76 -7.20 14.59 3.54
N GLN A 77 -6.00 15.17 3.52
CA GLN A 77 -5.79 16.50 2.93
C GLN A 77 -5.97 16.47 1.40
N LEU A 78 -5.41 15.44 0.73
CA LEU A 78 -5.49 15.29 -0.72
C LEU A 78 -6.90 14.90 -1.20
N TRP A 79 -7.69 14.25 -0.34
CA TRP A 79 -9.10 13.97 -0.57
C TRP A 79 -9.93 15.26 -0.70
N LEU A 80 -9.62 16.29 0.10
CA LEU A 80 -10.34 17.58 0.05
C LEU A 80 -10.23 18.29 -1.31
N THR A 81 -9.20 17.99 -2.07
CA THR A 81 -8.88 18.63 -3.36
C THR A 81 -8.90 17.67 -4.54
N ASP A 82 -9.37 16.44 -4.34
CA ASP A 82 -9.42 15.35 -5.35
C ASP A 82 -8.08 15.05 -6.04
N GLU A 83 -6.95 15.36 -5.38
CA GLU A 83 -5.62 15.25 -5.98
C GLU A 83 -5.15 13.82 -6.23
N VAL A 84 -5.77 12.82 -5.57
CA VAL A 84 -5.43 11.40 -5.73
C VAL A 84 -6.48 10.59 -6.50
N VAL A 85 -7.58 11.22 -6.92
CA VAL A 85 -8.61 10.59 -7.74
C VAL A 85 -7.99 10.04 -9.03
N GLY A 86 -8.27 8.77 -9.33
CA GLY A 86 -7.76 8.08 -10.51
C GLY A 86 -6.32 7.58 -10.42
N LYS A 87 -5.56 7.90 -9.35
CA LYS A 87 -4.26 7.26 -9.10
C LYS A 87 -4.43 5.79 -8.74
N VAL A 88 -3.40 4.99 -9.01
CA VAL A 88 -3.44 3.55 -8.71
C VAL A 88 -3.08 3.30 -7.25
N GLY A 89 -3.83 2.40 -6.59
CA GLY A 89 -3.61 1.99 -5.20
C GLY A 89 -3.35 0.49 -5.04
N GLY A 90 -2.46 0.11 -4.14
CA GLY A 90 -2.21 -1.27 -3.77
C GLY A 90 -1.70 -1.39 -2.34
N VAL A 91 -1.76 -2.59 -1.79
CA VAL A 91 -1.36 -2.84 -0.39
C VAL A 91 -0.60 -4.14 -0.23
N PHE A 92 0.18 -4.24 0.85
CA PHE A 92 0.74 -5.49 1.36
C PHE A 92 0.84 -5.46 2.88
N SER A 93 0.97 -6.63 3.50
CA SER A 93 1.11 -6.72 4.95
C SER A 93 2.09 -7.83 5.37
N VAL A 94 2.57 -7.76 6.62
CA VAL A 94 3.36 -8.82 7.24
C VAL A 94 2.89 -9.02 8.68
N GLY A 95 2.56 -10.26 9.04
CA GLY A 95 2.10 -10.60 10.39
C GLY A 95 2.92 -11.70 11.06
N GLY A 96 2.71 -11.89 12.37
CA GLY A 96 3.38 -12.94 13.15
C GLY A 96 2.89 -14.35 12.80
N GLY A 97 1.57 -14.52 12.61
CA GLY A 97 0.97 -15.79 12.18
C GLY A 97 0.77 -16.84 13.29
N TYR A 98 0.65 -16.43 14.56
CA TYR A 98 0.40 -17.36 15.65
C TYR A 98 -0.75 -18.34 15.32
N GLY A 99 -0.53 -19.63 15.55
CA GLY A 99 -1.50 -20.69 15.29
C GLY A 99 -1.88 -20.85 13.80
N ASN A 100 -1.01 -20.49 12.86
CA ASN A 100 -1.28 -20.44 11.42
C ASN A 100 -2.44 -19.49 11.02
N MET A 101 -2.90 -18.66 11.93
CA MET A 101 -3.92 -17.67 11.62
C MET A 101 -3.33 -16.55 10.76
N GLY A 102 -4.15 -15.96 9.89
CA GLY A 102 -3.78 -14.80 9.08
C GLY A 102 -3.52 -13.52 9.90
N ALA A 103 -3.57 -13.61 11.23
CA ALA A 103 -3.31 -12.53 12.18
C ALA A 103 -4.14 -11.25 11.96
N GLY A 104 -5.19 -11.31 11.15
CA GLY A 104 -5.99 -10.14 10.75
C GLY A 104 -5.46 -9.41 9.53
N CYS A 105 -4.69 -10.11 8.68
CA CYS A 105 -4.15 -9.54 7.44
C CYS A 105 -5.24 -8.94 6.55
N GLU A 106 -6.39 -9.60 6.42
CA GLU A 106 -7.52 -9.10 5.65
C GLU A 106 -8.03 -7.75 6.18
N LEU A 107 -8.23 -7.63 7.50
CA LEU A 107 -8.69 -6.39 8.11
C LEU A 107 -7.65 -5.26 7.98
N ALA A 108 -6.37 -5.59 8.13
CA ALA A 108 -5.29 -4.62 7.96
C ALA A 108 -5.22 -4.09 6.53
N GLN A 109 -5.29 -4.99 5.53
CA GLN A 109 -5.26 -4.60 4.13
C GLN A 109 -6.54 -3.89 3.68
N LEU A 110 -7.72 -4.39 4.08
CA LEU A 110 -9.00 -3.74 3.78
C LEU A 110 -9.10 -2.34 4.38
N GLY A 111 -8.55 -2.12 5.58
CA GLY A 111 -8.50 -0.79 6.18
C GLY A 111 -7.71 0.21 5.34
N MET A 112 -6.54 -0.19 4.83
CA MET A 112 -5.72 0.64 3.95
C MET A 112 -6.39 0.85 2.58
N LEU A 113 -6.94 -0.19 1.98
CA LEU A 113 -7.66 -0.12 0.70
C LEU A 113 -8.93 0.74 0.81
N SER A 114 -9.66 0.66 1.93
CA SER A 114 -10.85 1.48 2.17
C SER A 114 -10.52 2.96 2.19
N ALA A 115 -9.39 3.35 2.80
CA ALA A 115 -8.93 4.74 2.77
C ALA A 115 -8.60 5.20 1.33
N MET A 116 -7.91 4.36 0.55
CA MET A 116 -7.63 4.64 -0.86
C MET A 116 -8.90 4.74 -1.70
N ALA A 117 -9.86 3.82 -1.48
CA ALA A 117 -11.16 3.83 -2.18
C ALA A 117 -11.95 5.09 -1.86
N ALA A 118 -11.96 5.56 -0.61
CA ALA A 118 -12.59 6.82 -0.21
C ALA A 118 -12.02 8.03 -0.96
N CYS A 119 -10.76 7.96 -1.35
CA CYS A 119 -10.08 8.99 -2.16
C CYS A 119 -10.26 8.81 -3.67
N GLY A 120 -11.09 7.87 -4.14
CA GLY A 120 -11.32 7.63 -5.57
C GLY A 120 -10.14 7.00 -6.31
N MET A 121 -9.27 6.27 -5.62
CA MET A 121 -8.15 5.58 -6.24
C MET A 121 -8.58 4.28 -6.93
N ILE A 122 -7.86 3.88 -7.98
CA ILE A 122 -8.08 2.62 -8.72
C ILE A 122 -7.27 1.52 -8.04
N LEU A 123 -7.97 0.56 -7.40
CA LEU A 123 -7.32 -0.47 -6.60
C LEU A 123 -6.89 -1.67 -7.45
N VAL A 124 -5.63 -2.09 -7.29
CA VAL A 124 -5.07 -3.29 -7.92
C VAL A 124 -4.89 -4.38 -6.89
N THR A 125 -5.51 -5.52 -7.14
CA THR A 125 -5.53 -6.70 -6.27
C THR A 125 -4.56 -7.79 -6.75
N LEU A 126 -4.38 -8.86 -5.98
CA LEU A 126 -3.47 -9.95 -6.29
C LEU A 126 -4.23 -11.16 -6.88
N PRO A 127 -4.01 -11.51 -8.16
CA PRO A 127 -4.61 -12.68 -8.78
C PRO A 127 -4.11 -13.99 -8.14
N LYS A 128 -4.99 -14.99 -8.02
CA LYS A 128 -4.66 -16.31 -7.46
C LYS A 128 -3.58 -17.10 -8.25
N THR A 129 -3.32 -16.70 -9.48
CA THR A 129 -2.31 -17.31 -10.36
C THR A 129 -0.92 -16.65 -10.21
N THR A 130 -0.78 -15.69 -9.29
CA THR A 130 0.49 -15.04 -9.03
C THR A 130 1.46 -16.02 -8.37
N PRO A 131 2.72 -16.15 -8.85
CA PRO A 131 3.74 -16.95 -8.18
C PRO A 131 3.89 -16.55 -6.70
N GLY A 132 4.06 -17.52 -5.80
CA GLY A 132 4.10 -17.32 -4.35
C GLY A 132 2.73 -17.10 -3.69
N PHE A 133 1.62 -17.10 -4.46
CA PHE A 133 0.28 -16.88 -3.92
C PHE A 133 -0.11 -17.92 -2.86
N GLU A 134 0.26 -19.18 -3.02
CA GLU A 134 -0.06 -20.30 -2.11
C GLU A 134 0.54 -20.13 -0.71
N VAL A 135 1.60 -19.34 -0.55
CA VAL A 135 2.28 -19.12 0.74
C VAL A 135 2.05 -17.73 1.33
N ALA A 136 1.88 -16.72 0.49
CA ALA A 136 1.70 -15.33 0.90
C ALA A 136 0.53 -14.63 0.19
N GLY A 137 -0.19 -15.33 -0.67
CA GLY A 137 -1.29 -14.75 -1.42
C GLY A 137 -2.49 -14.44 -0.55
N MET A 138 -2.99 -13.25 -0.78
CA MET A 138 -4.30 -12.81 -0.35
C MET A 138 -4.85 -11.94 -1.47
N HIS A 139 -6.16 -12.01 -1.74
CA HIS A 139 -6.73 -11.35 -2.91
C HIS A 139 -6.55 -9.82 -2.93
N TRP A 140 -6.38 -9.21 -1.77
CA TRP A 140 -6.16 -7.76 -1.66
C TRP A 140 -4.72 -7.34 -1.94
N GLY A 141 -3.76 -8.18 -1.54
CA GLY A 141 -2.33 -7.99 -1.71
C GLY A 141 -1.54 -9.05 -0.95
N PRO A 142 -0.23 -9.21 -1.14
CA PRO A 142 0.53 -10.23 -0.46
C PRO A 142 0.60 -10.00 1.05
N ASN A 143 0.55 -11.10 1.82
CA ASN A 143 0.73 -11.11 3.26
C ASN A 143 1.86 -12.06 3.66
N GLY A 144 3.00 -11.53 4.07
CA GLY A 144 4.10 -12.31 4.61
C GLY A 144 3.83 -12.74 6.06
N ARG A 145 4.38 -13.90 6.45
CA ARG A 145 4.41 -14.36 7.84
C ARG A 145 5.84 -14.36 8.34
N SER A 146 6.08 -13.70 9.46
CA SER A 146 7.42 -13.58 10.06
C SER A 146 7.65 -14.53 11.24
N GLY A 147 6.65 -15.28 11.67
CA GLY A 147 6.70 -16.28 12.74
C GLY A 147 6.16 -17.62 12.30
N ASP A 148 6.59 -18.68 12.99
CA ASP A 148 5.97 -20.00 12.90
C ASP A 148 4.66 -20.06 13.71
N VAL A 149 4.11 -21.27 13.85
CA VAL A 149 2.83 -21.52 14.55
C VAL A 149 2.80 -21.08 16.01
N VAL A 150 3.96 -20.89 16.66
CA VAL A 150 4.10 -20.39 18.03
C VAL A 150 4.77 -19.01 18.08
N MET A 151 4.81 -18.32 16.95
CA MET A 151 5.45 -17.01 16.77
C MET A 151 6.98 -17.00 16.97
N LYS A 152 7.65 -18.15 16.87
CA LYS A 152 9.10 -18.16 16.80
C LYS A 152 9.54 -17.38 15.55
N PRO A 153 10.43 -16.39 15.67
CA PRO A 153 10.86 -15.58 14.53
C PRO A 153 11.56 -16.45 13.47
N VAL A 154 10.98 -16.57 12.30
CA VAL A 154 11.55 -17.27 11.13
C VAL A 154 11.81 -16.32 9.97
N GLY A 155 11.19 -15.14 10.00
CA GLY A 155 11.27 -14.17 8.92
C GLY A 155 10.32 -14.48 7.75
N VAL A 156 10.24 -13.56 6.80
CA VAL A 156 9.56 -13.80 5.52
C VAL A 156 10.46 -14.65 4.62
N THR A 157 9.89 -15.65 3.93
CA THR A 157 10.61 -16.54 3.01
C THR A 157 10.71 -15.95 1.61
N GLU A 158 11.62 -16.48 0.79
CA GLU A 158 11.77 -16.06 -0.61
C GLU A 158 10.47 -16.26 -1.40
N GLU A 159 9.74 -17.36 -1.16
CA GLU A 159 8.45 -17.63 -1.82
C GLU A 159 7.38 -16.59 -1.45
N MET A 160 7.40 -16.10 -0.18
CA MET A 160 6.52 -15.00 0.23
C MET A 160 6.92 -13.67 -0.45
N LEU A 161 8.22 -13.44 -0.60
CA LEU A 161 8.75 -12.26 -1.29
C LEU A 161 8.45 -12.29 -2.78
N GLU A 162 8.39 -13.48 -3.39
CA GLU A 162 8.00 -13.66 -4.80
C GLU A 162 6.58 -13.12 -5.06
N ALA A 163 5.61 -13.41 -4.17
CA ALA A 163 4.28 -12.81 -4.28
C ALA A 163 4.31 -11.27 -4.21
N GLY A 164 5.17 -10.72 -3.35
CA GLY A 164 5.41 -9.27 -3.26
C GLY A 164 5.98 -8.69 -4.54
N TYR A 165 6.99 -9.33 -5.11
CA TYR A 165 7.62 -8.93 -6.37
C TYR A 165 6.58 -8.87 -7.51
N HIS A 166 5.81 -9.94 -7.71
CA HIS A 166 4.81 -9.98 -8.77
C HIS A 166 3.66 -9.00 -8.54
N HIS A 167 3.28 -8.73 -7.30
CA HIS A 167 2.29 -7.70 -6.98
C HIS A 167 2.78 -6.31 -7.39
N GLY A 168 4.02 -5.97 -7.04
CA GLY A 168 4.64 -4.72 -7.46
C GLY A 168 4.69 -4.56 -8.98
N ALA A 169 5.10 -5.62 -9.70
CA ALA A 169 5.13 -5.64 -11.15
C ALA A 169 3.73 -5.45 -11.77
N ASN A 170 2.69 -6.08 -11.20
CA ASN A 170 1.32 -5.94 -11.68
C ASN A 170 0.78 -4.53 -11.49
N ILE A 171 0.99 -3.93 -10.31
CA ILE A 171 0.61 -2.53 -10.05
C ILE A 171 1.32 -1.60 -11.03
N ALA A 172 2.62 -1.81 -11.25
CA ALA A 172 3.41 -1.00 -12.16
C ALA A 172 2.90 -1.07 -13.62
N ARG A 173 2.55 -2.28 -14.11
CA ARG A 173 1.95 -2.45 -15.45
C ARG A 173 0.62 -1.70 -15.58
N VAL A 174 -0.25 -1.80 -14.58
CA VAL A 174 -1.52 -1.05 -14.57
C VAL A 174 -1.25 0.45 -14.55
N THR A 175 -0.34 0.90 -13.69
CA THR A 175 0.02 2.32 -13.60
C THR A 175 0.54 2.87 -14.91
N GLN A 176 1.39 2.14 -15.64
CA GLN A 176 1.89 2.58 -16.96
C GLN A 176 0.76 2.79 -17.97
N GLN A 177 -0.31 2.00 -17.90
CA GLN A 177 -1.45 2.14 -18.82
C GLN A 177 -2.35 3.33 -18.46
N LEU A 178 -2.37 3.74 -17.19
CA LEU A 178 -3.29 4.75 -16.68
C LEU A 178 -2.64 6.12 -16.43
N ALA A 179 -1.34 6.17 -16.20
CA ALA A 179 -0.61 7.39 -15.87
C ALA A 179 -0.82 8.49 -16.93
N GLY A 180 -1.12 9.71 -16.47
CA GLY A 180 -1.35 10.86 -17.30
C GLY A 180 -2.70 10.90 -18.04
N LYS A 181 -3.59 9.93 -17.78
CA LYS A 181 -4.94 9.92 -18.35
C LYS A 181 -5.94 10.54 -17.38
N ASP A 182 -6.86 11.32 -17.90
CA ASP A 182 -8.03 11.81 -17.16
C ASP A 182 -9.13 10.75 -17.22
N LEU A 183 -9.21 9.95 -16.15
CA LEU A 183 -10.03 8.73 -16.11
C LEU A 183 -11.34 8.92 -15.34
N MET A 184 -11.41 9.90 -14.47
CA MET A 184 -12.52 10.10 -13.54
C MET A 184 -12.82 11.59 -13.37
N ASP A 185 -14.09 11.93 -13.27
CA ASP A 185 -14.53 13.27 -12.89
C ASP A 185 -14.04 13.61 -11.47
N LYS A 186 -13.55 14.82 -11.32
CA LYS A 186 -13.05 15.34 -10.04
C LYS A 186 -13.31 16.83 -9.91
N GLY A 187 -13.27 17.33 -8.67
CA GLY A 187 -13.48 18.76 -8.42
C GLY A 187 -14.90 19.25 -8.63
N ASN A 188 -15.90 18.34 -8.71
CA ASN A 188 -17.29 18.71 -8.95
C ASN A 188 -17.99 19.30 -7.70
N VAL A 189 -17.49 18.94 -6.51
CA VAL A 189 -18.01 19.43 -5.23
C VAL A 189 -16.85 19.90 -4.38
N ALA A 190 -16.65 21.21 -4.31
CA ALA A 190 -15.65 21.76 -3.39
C ALA A 190 -16.15 21.62 -1.94
N PRO A 191 -15.32 21.10 -1.02
CA PRO A 191 -15.69 21.09 0.38
C PRO A 191 -15.87 22.52 0.92
N PRO A 192 -16.76 22.71 1.92
CA PRO A 192 -16.95 24.02 2.54
C PRO A 192 -15.61 24.57 3.07
N PRO A 193 -15.34 25.89 2.94
CA PRO A 193 -14.06 26.48 3.38
C PRO A 193 -13.72 26.21 4.86
N GLU A 194 -14.73 26.06 5.69
CA GLU A 194 -14.59 25.71 7.13
C GLU A 194 -13.97 24.31 7.30
N ILE A 195 -14.40 23.35 6.50
CA ILE A 195 -13.85 21.99 6.51
C ILE A 195 -12.40 22.00 6.03
N VAL A 196 -12.09 22.69 4.93
CA VAL A 196 -10.72 22.82 4.45
C VAL A 196 -9.79 23.37 5.54
N LYS A 197 -10.23 24.42 6.25
CA LYS A 197 -9.45 25.03 7.34
C LYS A 197 -9.17 24.06 8.49
N MET A 198 -10.12 23.19 8.85
CA MET A 198 -9.95 22.22 9.93
C MET A 198 -8.80 21.23 9.66
N PHE A 199 -8.62 20.85 8.40
CA PHE A 199 -7.60 19.86 8.00
C PHE A 199 -6.25 20.47 7.57
N THR A 200 -6.21 21.79 7.28
CA THR A 200 -4.98 22.46 6.79
C THR A 200 -4.30 23.33 7.85
N GLN A 201 -4.90 23.52 9.03
CA GLN A 201 -4.38 24.37 10.11
C GLN A 201 -3.99 23.61 11.37
N GLY A 202 -3.87 22.27 11.31
CA GLY A 202 -3.45 21.39 12.41
C GLY A 202 -1.94 21.23 12.52
#